data_54b7f8a65530ae29d30e335896f8b2e1
#
_entry.id   54b7f8a65530ae29d30e335896f8b2e1
#
_cell.length_a   1.000
_cell.length_b   1.000
_cell.length_c   1.000
_cell.angle_alpha   90.00
_cell.angle_beta   90.00
_cell.angle_gamma   90.00
#
_symmetry.space_group_name_H-M   'P 1'
#
loop_
_entity.id
_entity.type
_entity.pdbx_description
1 polymer ?
#
loop_
_entity_poly.entity_id
_entity_poly.type
_entity_poly.pdbx_seq_one_letter_code
_entity_poly.pdbx_strand_id
1 'polypeptide(L)'
;NAQVHIMAMARHAGVELVPGDWSAHAYDLPLLVNMQPAGKYLGERFFRAGGVPAVMWELQNAGKLHGNCMTVTGKTMAENLQGRESRDREVIWPYAEPMMQKAGFLGLSGNLFDFGIMKTSVISESFRKQYLSRPGQEGIFEARAVVFDGSDDYHDRINDPALGIDESCILVMRGAGPLGWPGSAEVVNMQPPDALIQRGITTLPTLGDGRQSGTSDSPSIL
;
A
#
# COMPACT_ATOMS: atom_id res chain seq x y z
N ASN A 1 -4.12 -6.16 2.88
CA ASN A 1 -4.77 -7.05 3.87
C ASN A 1 -5.76 -6.30 4.77
N ALA A 2 -5.37 -5.14 5.36
CA ALA A 2 -6.24 -4.42 6.31
C ALA A 2 -7.61 -4.09 5.72
N GLN A 3 -7.69 -3.66 4.48
CA GLN A 3 -8.93 -3.31 3.80
C GLN A 3 -9.89 -4.51 3.71
N VAL A 4 -9.39 -5.66 3.29
CA VAL A 4 -10.18 -6.89 3.18
C VAL A 4 -10.76 -7.28 4.53
N HIS A 5 -9.95 -7.24 5.59
CA HIS A 5 -10.40 -7.58 6.94
C HIS A 5 -11.39 -6.56 7.51
N ILE A 6 -11.17 -5.27 7.30
CA ILE A 6 -12.09 -4.21 7.78
C ILE A 6 -13.44 -4.33 7.06
N MET A 7 -13.47 -4.54 5.75
CA MET A 7 -14.70 -4.76 4.99
C MET A 7 -15.45 -6.02 5.46
N ALA A 8 -14.73 -7.10 5.74
CA ALA A 8 -15.34 -8.31 6.30
C ALA A 8 -15.95 -8.05 7.68
N MET A 9 -15.26 -7.36 8.58
CA MET A 9 -15.78 -6.98 9.90
C MET A 9 -16.99 -6.06 9.78
N ALA A 10 -16.96 -5.05 8.92
CA ALA A 10 -18.07 -4.15 8.66
C ALA A 10 -19.32 -4.92 8.21
N ARG A 11 -19.15 -5.85 7.27
CA ARG A 11 -20.25 -6.71 6.79
C ARG A 11 -20.87 -7.55 7.92
N HIS A 12 -20.04 -8.14 8.79
CA HIS A 12 -20.54 -8.89 9.96
C HIS A 12 -21.26 -8.00 10.97
N ALA A 13 -20.85 -6.75 11.10
CA ALA A 13 -21.49 -5.75 11.97
C ALA A 13 -22.73 -5.10 11.35
N GLY A 14 -23.11 -5.45 10.12
CA GLY A 14 -24.21 -4.82 9.40
C GLY A 14 -23.92 -3.39 8.96
N VAL A 15 -22.64 -3.01 8.87
CA VAL A 15 -22.19 -1.70 8.39
C VAL A 15 -21.86 -1.81 6.92
N GLU A 16 -22.45 -0.94 6.11
CA GLU A 16 -22.11 -0.82 4.70
C GLU A 16 -20.76 -0.13 4.55
N LEU A 17 -19.79 -0.83 3.99
CA LEU A 17 -18.49 -0.32 3.61
C LEU A 17 -18.16 -0.87 2.23
N VAL A 18 -18.04 0.03 1.25
CA VAL A 18 -17.81 -0.33 -0.15
C VAL A 18 -16.38 0.00 -0.58
N PRO A 19 -15.86 -0.62 -1.64
CA PRO A 19 -14.51 -0.37 -2.13
C PRO A 19 -14.20 1.11 -2.40
N GLY A 20 -15.18 1.88 -2.90
CA GLY A 20 -15.03 3.31 -3.17
C GLY A 20 -14.71 4.18 -1.95
N ASP A 21 -15.09 3.74 -0.74
CA ASP A 21 -14.83 4.46 0.51
C ASP A 21 -13.34 4.61 0.78
N TRP A 22 -12.53 3.66 0.35
CA TRP A 22 -11.06 3.73 0.49
C TRP A 22 -10.46 4.88 -0.29
N SER A 23 -10.92 5.14 -1.51
CA SER A 23 -10.48 6.29 -2.29
C SER A 23 -11.02 7.60 -1.70
N ALA A 24 -12.28 7.61 -1.25
CA ALA A 24 -12.94 8.81 -0.73
C ALA A 24 -12.35 9.27 0.62
N HIS A 25 -11.97 8.33 1.49
CA HIS A 25 -11.57 8.66 2.87
C HIS A 25 -10.10 8.39 3.19
N ALA A 26 -9.41 7.57 2.41
CA ALA A 26 -8.03 7.17 2.74
C ALA A 26 -6.97 7.73 1.78
N TYR A 27 -7.29 8.00 0.52
CA TYR A 27 -6.27 8.41 -0.47
C TYR A 27 -5.59 9.73 -0.12
N ASP A 28 -6.36 10.74 0.30
CA ASP A 28 -5.84 12.08 0.60
C ASP A 28 -5.10 12.17 1.95
N LEU A 29 -5.02 11.08 2.71
CA LEU A 29 -4.28 11.08 3.97
C LEU A 29 -2.78 11.18 3.70
N PRO A 30 -2.07 12.03 4.46
CA PRO A 30 -0.63 12.17 4.32
C PRO A 30 0.14 11.03 4.99
N LEU A 31 1.39 10.84 4.60
CA LEU A 31 2.33 9.97 5.31
C LEU A 31 2.92 10.70 6.50
N LEU A 32 2.58 10.26 7.71
CA LEU A 32 3.08 10.85 8.96
C LEU A 32 4.16 10.01 9.61
N VAL A 33 4.24 8.71 9.29
CA VAL A 33 5.08 7.75 10.01
C VAL A 33 6.29 7.38 9.16
N ASN A 34 7.47 7.78 9.63
CA ASN A 34 8.76 7.46 9.02
C ASN A 34 9.24 6.06 9.43
N MET A 35 8.48 5.05 9.01
CA MET A 35 8.73 3.65 9.34
C MET A 35 8.70 2.80 8.06
N GLN A 36 9.56 1.79 7.99
CA GLN A 36 9.57 0.86 6.87
C GLN A 36 8.19 0.21 6.64
N PRO A 37 7.80 -0.06 5.37
CA PRO A 37 8.60 0.10 4.14
C PRO A 37 8.59 1.52 3.55
N ALA A 38 7.69 2.41 3.96
CA ALA A 38 7.54 3.75 3.39
C ALA A 38 8.51 4.79 3.99
N GLY A 39 9.29 4.41 4.99
CA GLY A 39 10.21 5.28 5.72
C GLY A 39 11.44 4.53 6.20
N LYS A 40 12.19 5.17 7.11
CA LYS A 40 13.54 4.75 7.50
C LYS A 40 13.58 3.80 8.71
N TYR A 41 12.70 4.03 9.71
CA TYR A 41 12.85 3.41 11.02
C TYR A 41 12.07 2.09 11.15
N LEU A 42 12.42 1.30 12.17
CA LEU A 42 11.73 0.06 12.53
C LEU A 42 10.59 0.31 13.52
N GLY A 43 9.72 -0.68 13.69
CA GLY A 43 8.56 -0.63 14.58
C GLY A 43 8.89 -0.33 16.04
N GLU A 44 10.07 -0.74 16.54
CA GLU A 44 10.49 -0.42 17.91
C GLU A 44 10.62 1.09 18.14
N ARG A 45 11.26 1.81 17.20
CA ARG A 45 11.39 3.26 17.32
C ARG A 45 10.04 3.97 17.18
N PHE A 46 9.17 3.47 16.32
CA PHE A 46 7.80 3.94 16.21
C PHE A 46 7.02 3.79 17.52
N PHE A 47 7.11 2.63 18.17
CA PHE A 47 6.50 2.41 19.47
C PHE A 47 7.02 3.40 20.52
N ARG A 48 8.34 3.60 20.60
CA ARG A 48 8.98 4.57 21.53
C ARG A 48 8.58 6.02 21.25
N ALA A 49 8.33 6.37 19.99
CA ALA A 49 7.85 7.68 19.58
C ALA A 49 6.41 8.00 20.02
N GLY A 50 5.66 7.00 20.50
CA GLY A 50 4.28 7.10 20.94
C GLY A 50 3.31 6.19 20.18
N GLY A 51 3.77 5.53 19.10
CA GLY A 51 3.03 4.52 18.36
C GLY A 51 1.73 5.04 17.76
N VAL A 52 0.78 4.13 17.59
CA VAL A 52 -0.55 4.42 17.02
C VAL A 52 -1.29 5.55 17.77
N PRO A 53 -1.29 5.61 19.12
CA PRO A 53 -1.97 6.71 19.81
C PRO A 53 -1.44 8.10 19.44
N ALA A 54 -0.13 8.24 19.20
CA ALA A 54 0.45 9.52 18.81
C ALA A 54 0.06 9.92 17.36
N VAL A 55 -0.03 8.96 16.45
CA VAL A 55 -0.55 9.21 15.09
C VAL A 55 -2.02 9.61 15.14
N MET A 56 -2.82 8.91 15.94
CA MET A 56 -4.25 9.24 16.11
C MET A 56 -4.43 10.63 16.75
N TRP A 57 -3.55 11.02 17.65
CA TRP A 57 -3.52 12.38 18.23
C TRP A 57 -3.30 13.44 17.14
N GLU A 58 -2.33 13.25 16.23
CA GLU A 58 -2.11 14.15 15.10
C GLU A 58 -3.35 14.25 14.19
N LEU A 59 -3.99 13.12 13.87
CA LEU A 59 -5.20 13.08 13.06
C LEU A 59 -6.39 13.75 13.74
N GLN A 60 -6.54 13.59 15.05
CA GLN A 60 -7.60 14.24 15.83
C GLN A 60 -7.45 15.74 15.85
N ASN A 61 -6.24 16.24 16.10
CA ASN A 61 -5.95 17.68 16.13
C ASN A 61 -6.14 18.32 14.75
N ALA A 62 -5.97 17.56 13.69
CA ALA A 62 -6.25 17.97 12.31
C ALA A 62 -7.72 17.84 11.91
N GLY A 63 -8.61 17.41 12.82
CA GLY A 63 -10.03 17.19 12.53
C GLY A 63 -10.32 16.01 11.59
N LYS A 64 -9.41 15.03 11.52
CA LYS A 64 -9.48 13.85 10.64
C LYS A 64 -9.92 12.59 11.38
N LEU A 65 -10.32 12.70 12.63
CA LEU A 65 -10.76 11.58 13.45
C LEU A 65 -12.06 11.91 14.17
N HIS A 66 -12.99 10.96 14.24
CA HIS A 66 -14.23 11.08 15.00
C HIS A 66 -13.97 10.90 16.51
N GLY A 67 -13.60 12.00 17.19
CA GLY A 67 -13.18 11.96 18.58
C GLY A 67 -14.29 11.63 19.59
N ASN A 68 -15.57 11.78 19.22
CA ASN A 68 -16.73 11.52 20.06
C ASN A 68 -17.18 10.06 20.08
N CYS A 69 -16.57 9.19 19.30
CA CYS A 69 -16.91 7.76 19.29
C CYS A 69 -16.50 7.09 20.60
N MET A 70 -17.43 6.32 21.19
CA MET A 70 -17.17 5.53 22.39
C MET A 70 -16.24 4.37 22.09
N THR A 71 -15.30 4.11 22.99
CA THR A 71 -14.33 3.00 22.89
C THR A 71 -14.58 1.93 23.94
N VAL A 72 -13.88 0.80 23.82
CA VAL A 72 -13.94 -0.32 24.79
C VAL A 72 -13.50 0.04 26.20
N THR A 73 -12.83 1.17 26.38
CA THR A 73 -12.40 1.67 27.71
C THR A 73 -13.53 2.38 28.48
N GLY A 74 -14.70 2.53 27.88
CA GLY A 74 -15.79 3.33 28.43
C GLY A 74 -15.58 4.85 28.33
N LYS A 75 -14.55 5.27 27.60
CA LYS A 75 -14.25 6.68 27.30
C LYS A 75 -14.35 6.92 25.79
N THR A 76 -14.53 8.16 25.41
CA THR A 76 -14.47 8.56 23.98
C THR A 76 -13.06 8.43 23.44
N MET A 77 -12.95 8.42 22.10
CA MET A 77 -11.66 8.43 21.42
C MET A 77 -10.82 9.65 21.85
N ALA A 78 -11.43 10.82 21.88
CA ALA A 78 -10.77 12.07 22.28
C ALA A 78 -10.20 12.00 23.69
N GLU A 79 -10.96 11.47 24.66
CA GLU A 79 -10.50 11.30 26.04
C GLU A 79 -9.32 10.33 26.14
N ASN A 80 -9.33 9.23 25.36
CA ASN A 80 -8.22 8.26 25.35
C ASN A 80 -6.95 8.81 24.70
N LEU A 81 -7.08 9.75 23.79
CA LEU A 81 -5.96 10.36 23.06
C LEU A 81 -5.37 11.58 23.76
N GLN A 82 -6.02 12.10 24.79
CA GLN A 82 -5.55 13.30 25.48
C GLN A 82 -4.08 13.17 25.94
N GLY A 83 -3.22 14.09 25.51
CA GLY A 83 -1.79 14.11 25.85
C GLY A 83 -0.95 13.01 25.20
N ARG A 84 -1.45 12.36 24.14
CA ARG A 84 -0.73 11.33 23.40
C ARG A 84 0.17 11.89 22.27
N GLU A 85 0.82 12.99 22.53
CA GLU A 85 1.73 13.63 21.57
C GLU A 85 2.91 12.72 21.19
N SER A 86 3.44 12.95 19.98
CA SER A 86 4.67 12.28 19.55
C SER A 86 5.86 12.71 20.40
N ARG A 87 6.66 11.74 20.84
CA ARG A 87 7.92 11.94 21.59
C ARG A 87 9.14 12.04 20.67
N ASP A 88 8.97 11.73 19.39
CA ASP A 88 10.04 11.73 18.38
C ASP A 88 9.45 12.18 17.03
N ARG A 89 9.71 13.44 16.68
CA ARG A 89 9.21 14.08 15.46
C ARG A 89 9.96 13.64 14.19
N GLU A 90 11.08 12.96 14.31
CA GLU A 90 11.72 12.30 13.17
C GLU A 90 10.96 11.04 12.73
N VAL A 91 10.20 10.43 13.66
CA VAL A 91 9.46 9.18 13.42
C VAL A 91 7.98 9.45 13.16
N ILE A 92 7.33 10.32 13.95
CA ILE A 92 5.92 10.69 13.76
C ILE A 92 5.86 12.19 13.50
N TRP A 93 5.67 12.53 12.25
CA TRP A 93 5.66 13.89 11.74
C TRP A 93 4.32 14.59 12.05
N PRO A 94 4.32 15.92 12.20
CA PRO A 94 3.08 16.66 12.39
C PRO A 94 2.21 16.59 11.14
N TYR A 95 0.90 16.58 11.34
CA TYR A 95 -0.05 16.55 10.21
C TYR A 95 0.11 17.74 9.26
N ALA A 96 0.46 18.91 9.78
CA ALA A 96 0.67 20.12 8.99
C ALA A 96 1.90 20.07 8.07
N GLU A 97 2.90 19.26 8.46
CA GLU A 97 4.17 19.12 7.73
C GLU A 97 4.50 17.64 7.55
N PRO A 98 3.74 16.90 6.74
CA PRO A 98 3.93 15.46 6.59
C PRO A 98 5.11 15.12 5.69
N MET A 99 5.60 13.90 5.79
CA MET A 99 6.65 13.38 4.89
C MET A 99 6.22 13.38 3.42
N MET A 100 4.94 13.07 3.16
CA MET A 100 4.37 12.99 1.80
C MET A 100 2.88 13.30 1.88
N GLN A 101 2.39 14.08 0.93
CA GLN A 101 0.96 14.29 0.73
C GLN A 101 0.36 13.16 -0.12
N LYS A 102 -0.95 12.92 0.02
CA LYS A 102 -1.70 11.92 -0.78
C LYS A 102 -1.01 10.55 -0.78
N ALA A 103 -0.73 10.05 0.41
CA ALA A 103 0.08 8.84 0.62
C ALA A 103 -0.75 7.62 1.08
N GLY A 104 -2.05 7.72 1.00
CA GLY A 104 -2.97 6.67 1.42
C GLY A 104 -3.18 5.58 0.37
N PHE A 105 -4.28 4.87 0.52
CA PHE A 105 -4.67 3.82 -0.42
C PHE A 105 -5.49 4.39 -1.56
N LEU A 106 -5.13 4.02 -2.79
CA LEU A 106 -5.87 4.36 -3.99
C LEU A 106 -6.66 3.13 -4.47
N GLY A 107 -7.98 3.29 -4.59
CA GLY A 107 -8.84 2.32 -5.26
C GLY A 107 -8.77 2.53 -6.77
N LEU A 108 -8.60 1.45 -7.49
CA LEU A 108 -8.51 1.43 -8.96
C LEU A 108 -9.63 0.54 -9.50
N SER A 109 -10.18 0.90 -10.64
CA SER A 109 -11.17 0.09 -11.36
C SER A 109 -10.98 0.23 -12.87
N GLY A 110 -11.43 -0.75 -13.63
CA GLY A 110 -11.28 -0.72 -15.07
C GLY A 110 -11.86 -1.97 -15.75
N ASN A 111 -11.47 -2.20 -16.98
CA ASN A 111 -11.92 -3.34 -17.77
C ASN A 111 -11.20 -4.66 -17.45
N LEU A 112 -10.16 -4.62 -16.60
CA LEU A 112 -9.42 -5.81 -16.19
C LEU A 112 -9.97 -6.39 -14.89
N PHE A 113 -10.42 -5.53 -13.97
CA PHE A 113 -11.04 -5.91 -12.69
C PHE A 113 -11.96 -4.78 -12.19
N ASP A 114 -12.96 -5.14 -11.39
CA ASP A 114 -13.93 -4.19 -10.85
C ASP A 114 -13.33 -3.29 -9.78
N PHE A 115 -12.40 -3.82 -8.99
CA PHE A 115 -11.71 -3.08 -7.95
C PHE A 115 -10.34 -3.68 -7.62
N GLY A 116 -9.34 -2.81 -7.54
CA GLY A 116 -8.01 -3.11 -7.06
C GLY A 116 -7.53 -2.03 -6.09
N ILE A 117 -6.57 -2.35 -5.25
CA ILE A 117 -6.01 -1.43 -4.26
C ILE A 117 -4.53 -1.23 -4.54
N MET A 118 -4.10 0.03 -4.52
CA MET A 118 -2.69 0.40 -4.59
C MET A 118 -2.30 1.25 -3.37
N LYS A 119 -1.21 0.88 -2.70
CA LYS A 119 -0.60 1.67 -1.63
C LYS A 119 0.37 2.68 -2.25
N THR A 120 0.01 3.95 -2.25
CA THR A 120 0.79 4.99 -2.95
C THR A 120 2.05 5.43 -2.20
N SER A 121 2.10 5.26 -0.87
CA SER A 121 3.23 5.65 -0.03
C SER A 121 4.53 4.87 -0.27
N VAL A 122 4.46 3.70 -0.91
CA VAL A 122 5.62 2.86 -1.21
C VAL A 122 6.14 3.01 -2.63
N ILE A 123 5.52 3.84 -3.47
CA ILE A 123 6.02 4.13 -4.82
C ILE A 123 7.22 5.06 -4.68
N SER A 124 8.39 4.59 -5.08
CA SER A 124 9.63 5.36 -4.98
C SER A 124 9.59 6.66 -5.78
N GLU A 125 10.34 7.65 -5.34
CA GLU A 125 10.45 8.94 -6.04
C GLU A 125 11.07 8.76 -7.44
N SER A 126 12.04 7.87 -7.58
CA SER A 126 12.65 7.51 -8.86
C SER A 126 11.61 6.96 -9.84
N PHE A 127 10.74 6.04 -9.40
CA PHE A 127 9.66 5.52 -10.23
C PHE A 127 8.67 6.62 -10.63
N ARG A 128 8.25 7.48 -9.69
CA ARG A 128 7.35 8.60 -9.99
C ARG A 128 7.94 9.51 -11.05
N LYS A 129 9.22 9.87 -10.91
CA LYS A 129 9.93 10.74 -11.86
C LYS A 129 10.07 10.09 -13.24
N GLN A 130 10.41 8.82 -13.28
CA GLN A 130 10.69 8.12 -14.54
C GLN A 130 9.41 7.78 -15.32
N TYR A 131 8.36 7.35 -14.65
CA TYR A 131 7.19 6.74 -15.29
C TYR A 131 5.89 7.53 -15.13
N LEU A 132 5.71 8.28 -14.03
CA LEU A 132 4.46 8.96 -13.71
C LEU A 132 4.48 10.48 -13.92
N SER A 133 5.60 11.04 -14.36
CA SER A 133 5.79 12.49 -14.54
C SER A 133 6.03 12.87 -16.01
N ARG A 134 5.54 12.08 -16.97
CA ARG A 134 5.67 12.40 -18.40
C ARG A 134 4.77 13.58 -18.74
N PRO A 135 5.29 14.65 -19.39
CA PRO A 135 4.48 15.82 -19.73
C PRO A 135 3.24 15.45 -20.55
N GLY A 136 2.07 15.87 -20.08
CA GLY A 136 0.77 15.58 -20.70
C GLY A 136 0.25 14.15 -20.49
N GLN A 137 0.95 13.34 -19.71
CA GLN A 137 0.59 11.97 -19.33
C GLN A 137 0.88 11.72 -17.85
N GLU A 138 0.75 12.74 -17.02
CA GLU A 138 1.01 12.65 -15.60
C GLU A 138 0.09 11.62 -14.94
N GLY A 139 0.70 10.70 -14.19
CA GLY A 139 -0.02 9.61 -13.52
C GLY A 139 -0.43 8.45 -14.44
N ILE A 140 -0.11 8.50 -15.74
CA ILE A 140 -0.36 7.40 -16.67
C ILE A 140 0.88 6.52 -16.76
N PHE A 141 0.69 5.22 -16.55
CA PHE A 141 1.72 4.22 -16.72
C PHE A 141 1.30 3.21 -17.80
N GLU A 142 2.11 3.10 -18.83
CA GLU A 142 1.94 2.09 -19.89
C GLU A 142 3.11 1.12 -19.87
N ALA A 143 2.81 -0.17 -19.87
CA ALA A 143 3.80 -1.22 -19.81
C ALA A 143 3.38 -2.46 -20.59
N ARG A 144 4.35 -3.25 -21.03
CA ARG A 144 4.10 -4.59 -21.58
C ARG A 144 3.82 -5.56 -20.42
N ALA A 145 2.67 -6.21 -20.44
CA ALA A 145 2.30 -7.20 -19.45
C ALA A 145 3.02 -8.53 -19.72
N VAL A 146 3.69 -9.07 -18.69
CA VAL A 146 4.21 -10.45 -18.67
C VAL A 146 3.39 -11.21 -17.64
N VAL A 147 2.61 -12.19 -18.13
CA VAL A 147 1.59 -12.87 -17.33
C VAL A 147 2.07 -14.25 -16.89
N PHE A 148 1.86 -14.56 -15.62
CA PHE A 148 2.13 -15.83 -14.98
C PHE A 148 0.85 -16.45 -14.40
N ASP A 149 0.67 -17.75 -14.61
CA ASP A 149 -0.47 -18.52 -14.13
C ASP A 149 -0.18 -19.13 -12.74
N GLY A 150 -0.11 -18.27 -11.75
CA GLY A 150 0.20 -18.64 -10.37
C GLY A 150 1.70 -18.59 -10.04
N SER A 151 2.00 -18.91 -8.79
CA SER A 151 3.35 -18.80 -8.22
C SER A 151 4.33 -19.80 -8.86
N ASP A 152 3.88 -21.01 -9.16
CA ASP A 152 4.76 -22.04 -9.72
C ASP A 152 5.21 -21.64 -11.14
N ASP A 153 4.27 -21.23 -12.01
CA ASP A 153 4.59 -20.73 -13.35
C ASP A 153 5.55 -19.51 -13.32
N TYR A 154 5.37 -18.62 -12.35
CA TYR A 154 6.29 -17.50 -12.16
C TYR A 154 7.71 -17.99 -11.83
N HIS A 155 7.87 -18.89 -10.85
CA HIS A 155 9.18 -19.40 -10.46
C HIS A 155 9.89 -20.16 -11.57
N ASP A 156 9.14 -20.92 -12.35
CA ASP A 156 9.68 -21.72 -13.46
C ASP A 156 10.14 -20.84 -14.63
N ARG A 157 9.48 -19.70 -14.87
CA ARG A 157 9.67 -18.93 -16.10
C ARG A 157 10.27 -17.54 -15.93
N ILE A 158 10.36 -16.99 -14.73
CA ILE A 158 10.80 -15.58 -14.53
C ILE A 158 12.19 -15.31 -15.15
N ASN A 159 13.06 -16.31 -15.16
CA ASN A 159 14.40 -16.20 -15.72
C ASN A 159 14.51 -16.69 -17.19
N ASP A 160 13.39 -17.01 -17.85
CA ASP A 160 13.39 -17.39 -19.27
C ASP A 160 13.68 -16.18 -20.17
N PRO A 161 14.81 -16.16 -20.91
CA PRO A 161 15.15 -15.06 -21.79
C PRO A 161 14.13 -14.84 -22.92
N ALA A 162 13.36 -15.86 -23.28
CA ALA A 162 12.33 -15.77 -24.32
C ALA A 162 11.19 -14.84 -23.93
N LEU A 163 10.97 -14.57 -22.65
CA LEU A 163 9.99 -13.60 -22.17
C LEU A 163 10.40 -12.16 -22.47
N GLY A 164 11.70 -11.90 -22.70
CA GLY A 164 12.23 -10.57 -23.01
C GLY A 164 11.87 -9.51 -21.97
N ILE A 165 11.91 -9.87 -20.68
CA ILE A 165 11.54 -8.96 -19.60
C ILE A 165 12.58 -7.85 -19.45
N ASP A 166 12.13 -6.61 -19.50
CA ASP A 166 12.94 -5.40 -19.32
C ASP A 166 12.22 -4.37 -18.41
N GLU A 167 12.80 -3.19 -18.26
CA GLU A 167 12.29 -2.10 -17.41
C GLU A 167 10.94 -1.54 -17.86
N SER A 168 10.50 -1.82 -19.09
CA SER A 168 9.21 -1.39 -19.62
C SER A 168 8.08 -2.38 -19.33
N CYS A 169 8.35 -3.44 -18.58
CA CYS A 169 7.39 -4.49 -18.28
C CYS A 169 6.66 -4.28 -16.96
N ILE A 170 5.44 -4.79 -16.88
CA ILE A 170 4.72 -5.07 -15.65
C ILE A 170 4.56 -6.58 -15.49
N LEU A 171 4.90 -7.11 -14.31
CA LEU A 171 4.69 -8.51 -13.99
C LEU A 171 3.27 -8.71 -13.48
N VAL A 172 2.56 -9.66 -14.07
CA VAL A 172 1.16 -9.94 -13.74
C VAL A 172 1.03 -11.39 -13.31
N MET A 173 0.46 -11.62 -12.11
CA MET A 173 0.12 -12.95 -11.63
C MET A 173 -1.38 -13.11 -11.52
N ARG A 174 -1.92 -14.17 -12.08
CA ARG A 174 -3.34 -14.53 -11.99
C ARG A 174 -3.53 -15.93 -11.41
N GLY A 175 -4.70 -16.20 -10.83
CA GLY A 175 -5.00 -17.47 -10.19
C GLY A 175 -4.39 -17.66 -8.81
N ALA A 176 -3.85 -16.60 -8.19
CA ALA A 176 -3.28 -16.62 -6.84
C ALA A 176 -4.21 -16.01 -5.78
N GLY A 177 -5.42 -15.61 -6.16
CA GLY A 177 -6.45 -15.10 -5.26
C GLY A 177 -7.05 -16.16 -4.34
N PRO A 178 -8.03 -15.79 -3.49
CA PRO A 178 -8.61 -16.69 -2.48
C PRO A 178 -9.23 -17.97 -3.04
N LEU A 179 -9.74 -17.93 -4.27
CA LEU A 179 -10.32 -19.11 -4.93
C LEU A 179 -9.24 -20.00 -5.56
N GLY A 180 -8.19 -19.42 -6.13
CA GLY A 180 -7.08 -20.15 -6.73
C GLY A 180 -6.06 -20.64 -5.69
N TRP A 181 -5.88 -19.88 -4.62
CA TRP A 181 -4.92 -20.21 -3.56
C TRP A 181 -5.57 -20.11 -2.18
N PRO A 182 -6.10 -21.21 -1.63
CA PRO A 182 -6.77 -21.23 -0.34
C PRO A 182 -5.92 -20.66 0.79
N GLY A 183 -6.54 -19.80 1.63
CA GLY A 183 -5.85 -19.10 2.71
C GLY A 183 -5.25 -17.76 2.31
N SER A 184 -5.29 -17.41 1.02
CA SER A 184 -4.83 -16.11 0.51
C SER A 184 -3.44 -15.73 1.01
N ALA A 185 -2.45 -16.61 0.86
CA ALA A 185 -1.07 -16.32 1.16
C ALA A 185 -0.56 -15.14 0.31
N GLU A 186 0.49 -14.46 0.77
CA GLU A 186 1.14 -13.37 0.02
C GLU A 186 2.06 -13.95 -1.07
N VAL A 187 1.49 -14.61 -2.06
CA VAL A 187 2.22 -15.34 -3.12
C VAL A 187 2.44 -14.54 -4.40
N VAL A 188 1.89 -13.34 -4.50
CA VAL A 188 2.04 -12.49 -5.69
C VAL A 188 3.19 -11.48 -5.58
N ASN A 189 4.09 -11.66 -4.61
CA ASN A 189 5.33 -10.89 -4.54
C ASN A 189 6.28 -11.37 -5.61
N MET A 190 6.43 -10.60 -6.68
CA MET A 190 7.28 -10.93 -7.82
C MET A 190 8.52 -10.04 -7.83
N GLN A 191 9.67 -10.63 -8.09
CA GLN A 191 10.94 -9.95 -8.33
C GLN A 191 11.26 -9.94 -9.84
N PRO A 192 12.04 -8.98 -10.32
CA PRO A 192 12.57 -9.02 -11.68
C PRO A 192 13.44 -10.26 -11.90
N PRO A 193 13.67 -10.67 -13.18
CA PRO A 193 14.61 -11.73 -13.48
C PRO A 193 16.04 -11.38 -13.02
N ASP A 194 16.83 -12.40 -12.71
CA ASP A 194 18.21 -12.25 -12.19
C ASP A 194 19.08 -11.33 -13.06
N ALA A 195 18.90 -11.38 -14.38
CA ALA A 195 19.63 -10.54 -15.31
C ALA A 195 19.37 -9.03 -15.10
N LEU A 196 18.17 -8.63 -14.68
CA LEU A 196 17.85 -7.25 -14.33
C LEU A 196 18.38 -6.90 -12.95
N ILE A 197 18.25 -7.81 -11.99
CA ILE A 197 18.76 -7.62 -10.62
C ILE A 197 20.27 -7.38 -10.64
N GLN A 198 21.02 -8.15 -11.44
CA GLN A 198 22.48 -7.98 -11.62
C GLN A 198 22.84 -6.62 -12.23
N ARG A 199 21.94 -5.99 -12.97
CA ARG A 199 22.07 -4.63 -13.51
C ARG A 199 21.63 -3.54 -12.53
N GLY A 200 21.21 -3.91 -11.32
CA GLY A 200 20.73 -2.98 -10.30
C GLY A 200 19.24 -2.64 -10.38
N ILE A 201 18.47 -3.31 -11.24
CA ILE A 201 17.02 -3.15 -11.35
C ILE A 201 16.37 -4.19 -10.45
N THR A 202 16.10 -3.81 -9.23
CA THR A 202 15.63 -4.73 -8.17
C THR A 202 14.12 -4.80 -8.05
N THR A 203 13.38 -3.91 -8.73
CA THR A 203 11.92 -3.85 -8.67
C THR A 203 11.32 -3.57 -10.05
N LEU A 204 10.19 -4.19 -10.35
CA LEU A 204 9.30 -3.86 -11.46
C LEU A 204 7.88 -3.64 -10.93
N PRO A 205 7.01 -2.91 -11.63
CA PRO A 205 5.60 -2.84 -11.29
C PRO A 205 4.97 -4.23 -11.31
N THR A 206 4.05 -4.49 -10.38
CA THR A 206 3.37 -5.76 -10.27
C THR A 206 1.85 -5.58 -10.17
N LEU A 207 1.12 -6.55 -10.70
CA LEU A 207 -0.32 -6.67 -10.58
C LEU A 207 -0.68 -8.13 -10.32
N GLY A 208 -1.61 -8.37 -9.41
CA GLY A 208 -2.05 -9.73 -9.11
C GLY A 208 -3.43 -9.77 -8.46
N ASP A 209 -4.08 -10.92 -8.55
CA ASP A 209 -5.37 -11.21 -7.94
C ASP A 209 -5.26 -11.78 -6.52
N GLY A 210 -4.05 -11.84 -5.99
CA GLY A 210 -3.75 -12.27 -4.62
C GLY A 210 -3.18 -11.16 -3.77
N ARG A 211 -2.88 -11.45 -2.51
CA ARG A 211 -2.30 -10.46 -1.58
C ARG A 211 -0.81 -10.30 -1.79
N GLN A 212 -0.33 -9.08 -1.62
CA GLN A 212 1.09 -8.74 -1.64
C GLN A 212 1.55 -8.13 -0.32
N SER A 213 2.82 -8.31 -0.01
CA SER A 213 3.51 -7.54 1.02
C SER A 213 3.77 -6.12 0.54
N GLY A 214 3.59 -5.13 1.41
CA GLY A 214 3.83 -3.72 1.10
C GLY A 214 5.29 -3.30 1.08
N THR A 215 6.21 -4.18 0.66
CA THR A 215 7.67 -3.96 0.76
C THR A 215 8.34 -3.61 -0.57
N SER A 216 7.59 -3.47 -1.66
CA SER A 216 8.16 -3.09 -2.95
C SER A 216 8.27 -1.56 -3.11
N ASP A 217 9.31 -1.10 -3.78
CA ASP A 217 9.53 0.32 -4.13
C ASP A 217 8.78 0.74 -5.40
N SER A 218 8.11 -0.17 -6.06
CA SER A 218 7.30 0.04 -7.26
C SER A 218 5.81 -0.16 -7.00
N PRO A 219 4.93 0.35 -7.86
CA PRO A 219 3.49 0.18 -7.68
C PRO A 219 3.11 -1.30 -7.71
N SER A 220 2.31 -1.70 -6.73
CA SER A 220 1.70 -3.02 -6.66
C SER A 220 0.20 -2.87 -6.54
N ILE A 221 -0.55 -3.56 -7.41
CA ILE A 221 -2.01 -3.55 -7.45
C ILE A 221 -2.49 -4.95 -7.07
N LEU A 222 -3.42 -4.99 -6.12
CA LEU A 222 -4.01 -6.20 -5.55
C LEU A 222 -5.48 -6.30 -5.91
#